data_acfc95c7f072af04bcb1d1129bd8f2a1
#
_entry.id   acfc95c7f072af04bcb1d1129bd8f2a1
#
_cell.length_a   1.000
_cell.length_b   1.000
_cell.length_c   1.000
_cell.angle_alpha   90.00
_cell.angle_beta   90.00
_cell.angle_gamma   90.00
#
_symmetry.space_group_name_H-M   'P 1'
#
loop_
_entity.id
_entity.type
_entity.pdbx_description
1 polymer ?
#
loop_
_entity_poly.entity_id
_entity_poly.type
_entity_poly.pdbx_seq_one_letter_code
_entity_poly.pdbx_strand_id
1 'polypeptide(L)'
;MATGVWVVESSLHDLDGAVTFEQRRFPKLIELHEELGSLLPKETMTIAGPYWGMNLVLWARGLVKFAAIGLGNAYQYHIPGGPPPPPANKRVALTALRRWAVASPDLKQWIQKNLNERISKTDPAHAQFLEVERLIERAMNSDDLGRRQIARFYKEWFDKIASAPHSGRALALYQDLSSAYVLGKTLTDLPKNEPGSRKPDRVARQLMLNCL
;
A
#
# COMPACT_ATOMS: atom_id res chain seq x y z
N MET A 1 8.37 6.72 -32.01
CA MET A 1 7.04 6.89 -31.33
C MET A 1 7.18 6.43 -29.89
N ALA A 2 6.61 7.15 -28.91
CA ALA A 2 6.59 6.69 -27.53
C ALA A 2 5.71 5.45 -27.42
N THR A 3 6.25 4.35 -26.87
CA THR A 3 5.55 3.07 -26.75
C THR A 3 4.80 2.95 -25.41
N GLY A 4 4.94 3.93 -24.53
CA GLY A 4 4.30 3.94 -23.23
C GLY A 4 4.29 5.31 -22.56
N VAL A 5 3.40 5.46 -21.57
CA VAL A 5 3.25 6.63 -20.71
C VAL A 5 3.34 6.19 -19.25
N TRP A 6 4.23 6.82 -18.52
CA TRP A 6 4.35 6.62 -17.08
C TRP A 6 3.90 7.89 -16.36
N VAL A 7 2.82 7.76 -15.58
CA VAL A 7 2.25 8.88 -14.83
C VAL A 7 2.73 8.81 -13.38
N VAL A 8 3.31 9.91 -12.91
CA VAL A 8 3.76 10.08 -11.53
C VAL A 8 3.16 11.37 -10.99
N GLU A 9 2.38 11.26 -9.94
CA GLU A 9 1.78 12.39 -9.23
C GLU A 9 2.59 12.68 -7.95
N SER A 10 3.39 13.72 -7.99
CA SER A 10 4.34 14.05 -6.92
C SER A 10 3.65 14.51 -5.63
N SER A 11 2.44 15.05 -5.72
CA SER A 11 1.69 15.53 -4.55
C SER A 11 1.08 14.42 -3.69
N LEU A 12 1.08 13.18 -4.17
CA LEU A 12 0.63 12.01 -3.42
C LEU A 12 1.70 11.43 -2.48
N HIS A 13 2.76 12.16 -2.25
CA HIS A 13 3.87 11.69 -1.42
C HIS A 13 3.68 11.94 0.07
N ASP A 14 2.70 12.71 0.47
CA ASP A 14 2.50 13.03 1.86
C ASP A 14 2.13 11.77 2.66
N LEU A 15 2.97 11.45 3.62
CA LEU A 15 2.82 10.32 4.51
C LEU A 15 1.63 10.45 5.45
N ASP A 16 1.16 11.64 5.67
CA ASP A 16 -0.11 11.92 6.31
C ASP A 16 -1.29 11.53 5.40
N GLY A 17 -1.12 10.44 4.70
CA GLY A 17 -2.05 9.87 3.72
C GLY A 17 -3.53 10.07 4.01
N ALA A 18 -3.86 10.30 5.28
CA ALA A 18 -5.15 10.78 5.73
C ALA A 18 -5.60 12.03 4.98
N VAL A 19 -4.78 13.05 4.94
CA VAL A 19 -5.11 14.35 4.33
C VAL A 19 -5.17 14.22 2.82
N THR A 20 -4.21 13.53 2.22
CA THR A 20 -4.16 13.32 0.77
C THR A 20 -5.37 12.53 0.26
N PHE A 21 -5.72 11.45 0.93
CA PHE A 21 -6.90 10.65 0.58
C PHE A 21 -8.22 11.42 0.75
N GLU A 22 -8.35 12.21 1.82
CA GLU A 22 -9.55 13.00 2.11
C GLU A 22 -9.68 14.22 1.22
N GLN A 23 -8.59 14.75 0.67
CA GLN A 23 -8.58 15.95 -0.18
C GLN A 23 -9.03 15.70 -1.63
N ARG A 24 -9.69 14.61 -1.92
CA ARG A 24 -10.19 14.27 -3.27
C ARG A 24 -9.10 14.15 -4.34
N ARG A 25 -7.86 13.95 -3.96
CA ARG A 25 -6.75 13.77 -4.93
C ARG A 25 -6.82 12.42 -5.64
N PHE A 26 -7.23 11.37 -4.94
CA PHE A 26 -7.39 10.07 -5.57
C PHE A 26 -8.52 10.01 -6.59
N PRO A 27 -9.71 10.52 -6.34
CA PRO A 27 -10.72 10.67 -7.40
C PRO A 27 -10.18 11.42 -8.62
N LYS A 28 -9.47 12.54 -8.43
CA LYS A 28 -8.83 13.28 -9.55
C LYS A 28 -7.75 12.48 -10.28
N LEU A 29 -6.99 11.65 -9.57
CA LEU A 29 -6.03 10.76 -10.21
C LEU A 29 -6.74 9.70 -11.04
N ILE A 30 -7.86 9.19 -10.57
CA ILE A 30 -8.71 8.26 -11.33
C ILE A 30 -9.24 8.94 -12.59
N GLU A 31 -9.85 10.12 -12.47
CA GLU A 31 -10.34 10.92 -13.61
C GLU A 31 -9.23 11.15 -14.65
N LEU A 32 -8.02 11.53 -14.20
CA LEU A 32 -6.87 11.71 -15.08
C LEU A 32 -6.54 10.42 -15.86
N HIS A 33 -6.54 9.27 -15.21
CA HIS A 33 -6.26 8.00 -15.89
C HIS A 33 -7.39 7.54 -16.80
N GLU A 34 -8.64 7.85 -16.50
CA GLU A 34 -9.79 7.64 -17.37
C GLU A 34 -9.68 8.49 -18.65
N GLU A 35 -9.35 9.77 -18.51
CA GLU A 35 -9.12 10.68 -19.64
C GLU A 35 -7.93 10.21 -20.50
N LEU A 36 -6.80 9.86 -19.87
CA LEU A 36 -5.64 9.33 -20.59
C LEU A 36 -6.00 8.05 -21.36
N GLY A 37 -6.80 7.16 -20.76
CA GLY A 37 -7.26 5.95 -21.42
C GLY A 37 -8.15 6.21 -22.65
N SER A 38 -8.88 7.32 -22.67
CA SER A 38 -9.70 7.74 -23.79
C SER A 38 -8.90 8.39 -24.93
N LEU A 39 -7.80 9.05 -24.60
CA LEU A 39 -6.95 9.80 -25.56
C LEU A 39 -5.84 8.96 -26.16
N LEU A 40 -5.34 7.97 -25.44
CA LEU A 40 -4.21 7.15 -25.88
C LEU A 40 -4.66 5.96 -26.74
N PRO A 41 -3.87 5.57 -27.74
CA PRO A 41 -4.10 4.33 -28.47
C PRO A 41 -4.16 3.13 -27.51
N LYS A 42 -5.03 2.16 -27.80
CA LYS A 42 -5.22 0.97 -26.91
C LYS A 42 -3.96 0.16 -26.68
N GLU A 43 -3.00 0.22 -27.59
CA GLU A 43 -1.72 -0.47 -27.51
C GLU A 43 -0.73 0.24 -26.59
N THR A 44 -0.96 1.50 -26.26
CA THR A 44 -0.07 2.30 -25.43
C THR A 44 0.10 1.63 -24.05
N MET A 45 1.34 1.41 -23.64
CA MET A 45 1.64 0.95 -22.29
C MET A 45 1.45 2.09 -21.29
N THR A 46 0.57 1.89 -20.32
CA THR A 46 0.32 2.85 -19.26
C THR A 46 0.81 2.31 -17.92
N ILE A 47 1.58 3.12 -17.20
CA ILE A 47 2.17 2.78 -15.91
C ILE A 47 1.74 3.84 -14.91
N ALA A 48 1.25 3.42 -13.75
CA ALA A 48 0.91 4.31 -12.64
C ALA A 48 1.80 4.09 -11.42
N GLY A 49 2.14 5.16 -10.75
CA GLY A 49 2.77 5.13 -9.43
C GLY A 49 4.25 5.43 -9.38
N PRO A 50 4.86 5.25 -8.20
CA PRO A 50 4.30 4.58 -7.00
C PRO A 50 3.35 5.47 -6.19
N TYR A 51 2.18 4.95 -5.77
CA TYR A 51 1.11 5.70 -5.08
C TYR A 51 0.53 4.94 -3.89
N TRP A 52 1.32 4.36 -3.02
CA TRP A 52 0.83 3.82 -1.74
C TRP A 52 -0.30 2.78 -1.82
N GLY A 53 -0.34 1.98 -2.85
CA GLY A 53 -1.41 1.02 -3.12
C GLY A 53 -2.50 1.56 -4.06
N MET A 54 -2.58 2.87 -4.31
CA MET A 54 -3.51 3.42 -5.28
C MET A 54 -3.19 2.98 -6.71
N ASN A 55 -1.91 2.75 -7.01
CA ASN A 55 -1.47 2.10 -8.25
C ASN A 55 -2.11 0.71 -8.47
N LEU A 56 -2.31 -0.06 -7.39
CA LEU A 56 -3.02 -1.33 -7.45
C LEU A 56 -4.52 -1.14 -7.74
N VAL A 57 -5.12 -0.09 -7.17
CA VAL A 57 -6.52 0.29 -7.46
C VAL A 57 -6.69 0.64 -8.94
N LEU A 58 -5.82 1.50 -9.49
CA LEU A 58 -5.85 1.89 -10.91
C LEU A 58 -5.69 0.67 -11.84
N TRP A 59 -4.77 -0.23 -11.49
CA TRP A 59 -4.56 -1.46 -12.24
C TRP A 59 -5.76 -2.43 -12.14
N ALA A 60 -6.33 -2.60 -10.97
CA ALA A 60 -7.49 -3.47 -10.75
C ALA A 60 -8.74 -2.96 -11.47
N ARG A 61 -8.89 -1.64 -11.60
CA ARG A 61 -9.94 -1.00 -12.42
C ARG A 61 -9.65 -1.05 -13.93
N GLY A 62 -8.49 -1.53 -14.35
CA GLY A 62 -8.11 -1.58 -15.76
C GLY A 62 -7.71 -0.23 -16.36
N LEU A 63 -7.50 0.79 -15.54
CA LEU A 63 -7.13 2.14 -15.97
C LEU A 63 -5.65 2.24 -16.38
N VAL A 64 -4.83 1.32 -15.92
CA VAL A 64 -3.42 1.18 -16.31
C VAL A 64 -3.06 -0.27 -16.56
N LYS A 65 -2.10 -0.50 -17.45
CA LYS A 65 -1.60 -1.85 -17.75
C LYS A 65 -0.60 -2.35 -16.72
N PHE A 66 0.16 -1.43 -16.12
CA PHE A 66 1.19 -1.74 -15.12
C PHE A 66 1.11 -0.78 -13.93
N ALA A 67 1.45 -1.30 -12.77
CA ALA A 67 1.54 -0.53 -11.54
C ALA A 67 3.00 -0.54 -11.04
N ALA A 68 3.61 0.63 -10.91
CA ALA A 68 4.93 0.75 -10.32
C ALA A 68 4.85 0.63 -8.79
N ILE A 69 5.78 -0.10 -8.20
CA ILE A 69 5.87 -0.31 -6.75
C ILE A 69 7.15 0.35 -6.25
N GLY A 70 7.02 1.23 -5.26
CA GLY A 70 8.17 1.77 -4.54
C GLY A 70 8.67 0.80 -3.48
N LEU A 71 9.97 0.58 -3.43
CA LEU A 71 10.62 -0.22 -2.40
C LEU A 71 11.45 0.69 -1.48
N GLY A 72 11.19 0.62 -0.20
CA GLY A 72 11.90 1.42 0.80
C GLY A 72 11.40 2.88 0.86
N ASN A 73 12.32 3.85 0.84
CA ASN A 73 11.96 5.28 0.90
C ASN A 73 11.46 5.83 -0.43
N ALA A 74 11.68 5.12 -1.52
CA ALA A 74 11.29 5.52 -2.86
C ALA A 74 9.84 5.11 -3.18
N TYR A 75 8.95 5.23 -2.20
CA TYR A 75 7.50 5.13 -2.50
C TYR A 75 6.96 6.33 -3.25
N GLN A 76 7.80 7.31 -3.45
CA GLN A 76 7.47 8.61 -3.97
C GLN A 76 8.45 9.00 -5.05
N TYR A 77 7.97 9.72 -6.03
CA TYR A 77 8.84 10.43 -6.95
C TYR A 77 9.40 11.66 -6.24
N HIS A 78 10.72 11.80 -6.21
CA HIS A 78 11.38 12.99 -5.73
C HIS A 78 11.60 13.94 -6.88
N ILE A 79 11.08 15.17 -6.74
CA ILE A 79 11.36 16.22 -7.71
C ILE A 79 12.86 16.55 -7.62
N PRO A 80 13.62 16.43 -8.73
CA PRO A 80 15.03 16.82 -8.74
C PRO A 80 15.20 18.26 -8.25
N GLY A 81 16.14 18.49 -7.31
CA GLY A 81 16.39 19.81 -6.74
C GLY A 81 15.55 20.17 -5.51
N GLY A 82 14.62 19.31 -5.09
CA GLY A 82 13.93 19.45 -3.80
C GLY A 82 14.82 19.12 -2.60
N PRO A 83 14.37 19.43 -1.36
CA PRO A 83 15.11 19.05 -0.17
C PRO A 83 15.32 17.53 -0.13
N PRO A 84 16.45 17.04 0.41
CA PRO A 84 16.69 15.62 0.51
C PRO A 84 15.55 14.96 1.31
N PRO A 85 15.12 13.75 0.92
CA PRO A 85 14.12 13.03 1.68
C PRO A 85 14.59 12.82 3.11
N PRO A 86 13.67 12.83 4.09
CA PRO A 86 14.04 12.47 5.46
C PRO A 86 14.68 11.09 5.49
N PRO A 87 15.61 10.84 6.44
CA PRO A 87 16.28 9.56 6.55
C PRO A 87 15.27 8.40 6.59
N ALA A 88 15.62 7.37 5.87
CA ALA A 88 14.79 6.21 5.69
C ALA A 88 14.48 5.51 7.00
N ASN A 89 13.25 5.58 7.45
CA ASN A 89 12.79 4.63 8.44
C ASN A 89 12.69 3.24 7.80
N LYS A 90 13.33 2.25 8.40
CA LYS A 90 13.21 0.86 7.97
C LYS A 90 11.78 0.40 8.13
N ARG A 91 11.27 -0.30 7.15
CA ARG A 91 9.84 -0.61 7.07
C ARG A 91 9.58 -2.09 6.84
N VAL A 92 8.43 -2.55 7.31
CA VAL A 92 7.88 -3.88 7.07
C VAL A 92 6.44 -3.77 6.61
N ALA A 93 5.98 -4.71 5.78
CA ALA A 93 4.59 -4.78 5.40
C ALA A 93 3.78 -5.50 6.49
N LEU A 94 2.72 -4.85 6.97
CA LEU A 94 1.66 -5.47 7.75
C LEU A 94 0.65 -6.08 6.77
N THR A 95 0.94 -7.30 6.32
CA THR A 95 0.25 -7.95 5.20
C THR A 95 -1.25 -8.10 5.45
N ALA A 96 -1.65 -8.44 6.67
CA ALA A 96 -3.05 -8.55 7.07
C ALA A 96 -3.82 -7.21 6.99
N LEU A 97 -3.13 -6.07 7.08
CA LEU A 97 -3.72 -4.73 7.07
C LEU A 97 -3.54 -3.99 5.73
N ARG A 98 -2.91 -4.64 4.76
CA ARG A 98 -2.61 -4.06 3.43
C ARG A 98 -1.87 -2.72 3.51
N ARG A 99 -1.00 -2.59 4.50
CA ARG A 99 -0.16 -1.41 4.72
C ARG A 99 1.23 -1.82 5.18
N TRP A 100 2.12 -0.85 5.29
CA TRP A 100 3.42 -1.04 5.95
C TRP A 100 3.51 -0.15 7.20
N ALA A 101 4.50 -0.45 8.02
CA ALA A 101 4.81 0.26 9.24
C ALA A 101 6.32 0.38 9.44
N VAL A 102 6.75 1.28 10.31
CA VAL A 102 8.15 1.42 10.70
C VAL A 102 8.57 0.24 11.56
N ALA A 103 9.61 -0.49 11.14
CA ALA A 103 10.20 -1.55 11.94
C ALA A 103 10.84 -0.95 13.19
N SER A 104 10.24 -1.22 14.36
CA SER A 104 10.66 -0.66 15.64
C SER A 104 10.30 -1.62 16.79
N PRO A 105 10.97 -1.47 17.97
CA PRO A 105 10.58 -2.20 19.17
C PRO A 105 9.12 -1.95 19.55
N ASP A 106 8.64 -0.71 19.39
CA ASP A 106 7.25 -0.34 19.69
C ASP A 106 6.25 -1.07 18.78
N LEU A 107 6.58 -1.24 17.49
CA LEU A 107 5.76 -2.03 16.57
C LEU A 107 5.73 -3.50 16.99
N LYS A 108 6.87 -4.07 17.40
CA LYS A 108 6.92 -5.44 17.91
C LYS A 108 6.01 -5.63 19.12
N GLN A 109 6.08 -4.74 20.10
CA GLN A 109 5.22 -4.76 21.29
C GLN A 109 3.75 -4.60 20.93
N TRP A 110 3.44 -3.71 19.97
CA TRP A 110 2.08 -3.52 19.46
C TRP A 110 1.53 -4.80 18.83
N ILE A 111 2.33 -5.50 18.01
CA ILE A 111 1.93 -6.77 17.42
C ILE A 111 1.67 -7.81 18.51
N GLN A 112 2.58 -8.00 19.44
CA GLN A 112 2.45 -8.97 20.54
C GLN A 112 1.20 -8.71 21.36
N LYS A 113 0.93 -7.46 21.70
CA LYS A 113 -0.29 -7.08 22.43
C LYS A 113 -1.56 -7.48 21.67
N ASN A 114 -1.64 -7.12 20.38
CA ASN A 114 -2.84 -7.43 19.58
C ASN A 114 -3.01 -8.94 19.34
N LEU A 115 -1.91 -9.69 19.16
CA LEU A 115 -1.94 -11.15 19.07
C LEU A 115 -2.49 -11.81 20.34
N ASN A 116 -2.16 -11.27 21.51
CA ASN A 116 -2.60 -11.82 22.78
C ASN A 116 -4.03 -11.45 23.15
N GLU A 117 -4.47 -10.26 22.79
CA GLU A 117 -5.71 -9.67 23.30
C GLU A 117 -6.85 -9.63 22.27
N ARG A 118 -6.54 -9.62 20.98
CA ARG A 118 -7.52 -9.23 19.94
C ARG A 118 -7.61 -10.15 18.73
N ILE A 119 -6.58 -10.93 18.45
CA ILE A 119 -6.52 -11.78 17.24
C ILE A 119 -6.57 -13.24 17.69
N SER A 120 -7.62 -13.96 17.31
CA SER A 120 -7.73 -15.38 17.56
C SER A 120 -6.59 -16.16 16.90
N LYS A 121 -6.08 -17.19 17.56
CA LYS A 121 -5.07 -18.10 17.01
C LYS A 121 -5.54 -18.83 15.74
N THR A 122 -6.84 -18.94 15.54
CA THR A 122 -7.46 -19.54 14.34
C THR A 122 -7.66 -18.54 13.21
N ASP A 123 -7.47 -17.22 13.46
CA ASP A 123 -7.57 -16.20 12.43
C ASP A 123 -6.33 -16.28 11.51
N PRO A 124 -6.50 -16.32 10.18
CA PRO A 124 -5.37 -16.28 9.24
C PRO A 124 -4.42 -15.10 9.46
N ALA A 125 -4.92 -13.97 9.94
CA ALA A 125 -4.12 -12.80 10.27
C ALA A 125 -3.11 -13.08 11.40
N HIS A 126 -3.41 -14.01 12.31
CA HIS A 126 -2.50 -14.38 13.40
C HIS A 126 -1.13 -14.83 12.88
N ALA A 127 -1.12 -15.76 11.92
CA ALA A 127 0.11 -16.25 11.32
C ALA A 127 0.89 -15.13 10.59
N GLN A 128 0.18 -14.24 9.90
CA GLN A 128 0.79 -13.11 9.20
C GLN A 128 1.44 -12.12 10.18
N PHE A 129 0.82 -11.81 11.30
CA PHE A 129 1.41 -10.95 12.32
C PHE A 129 2.60 -11.61 13.01
N LEU A 130 2.57 -12.92 13.28
CA LEU A 130 3.72 -13.66 13.82
C LEU A 130 4.92 -13.64 12.87
N GLU A 131 4.69 -13.76 11.56
CA GLU A 131 5.76 -13.65 10.56
C GLU A 131 6.42 -12.27 10.63
N VAL A 132 5.62 -11.21 10.66
CA VAL A 132 6.14 -9.83 10.76
C VAL A 132 6.87 -9.62 12.09
N GLU A 133 6.32 -10.07 13.20
CA GLU A 133 6.94 -9.94 14.53
C GLU A 133 8.35 -10.53 14.57
N ARG A 134 8.54 -11.73 14.01
CA ARG A 134 9.85 -12.39 13.89
C ARG A 134 10.83 -11.66 12.98
N LEU A 135 10.30 -10.89 12.02
CA LEU A 135 11.10 -10.17 11.05
C LEU A 135 11.61 -8.82 11.57
N ILE A 136 10.88 -8.16 12.48
CA ILE A 136 11.12 -6.77 12.87
C ILE A 136 12.55 -6.53 13.33
N GLU A 137 13.11 -7.35 14.23
CA GLU A 137 14.48 -7.16 14.75
C GLU A 137 15.52 -7.23 13.63
N ARG A 138 15.35 -8.16 12.71
CA ARG A 138 16.23 -8.29 11.55
C ARG A 138 16.05 -7.14 10.57
N ALA A 139 14.82 -6.68 10.37
CA ALA A 139 14.52 -5.54 9.50
C ALA A 139 15.05 -4.22 10.06
N MET A 140 15.10 -4.04 11.37
CA MET A 140 15.76 -2.88 12.01
C MET A 140 17.26 -2.80 11.71
N ASN A 141 17.89 -3.93 11.42
CA ASN A 141 19.34 -4.04 11.17
C ASN A 141 19.69 -4.24 9.68
N SER A 142 18.71 -4.41 8.81
CA SER A 142 18.91 -4.68 7.38
C SER A 142 17.84 -4.03 6.53
N ASP A 143 18.22 -3.03 5.73
CA ASP A 143 17.31 -2.39 4.76
C ASP A 143 16.83 -3.37 3.69
N ASP A 144 17.70 -4.28 3.27
CA ASP A 144 17.42 -5.24 2.23
C ASP A 144 16.31 -6.22 2.63
N LEU A 145 16.30 -6.63 3.89
CA LEU A 145 15.30 -7.59 4.37
C LEU A 145 13.88 -7.00 4.36
N GLY A 146 13.73 -5.76 4.81
CA GLY A 146 12.47 -5.06 4.76
C GLY A 146 11.98 -4.84 3.32
N ARG A 147 12.89 -4.44 2.43
CA ARG A 147 12.57 -4.26 0.99
C ARG A 147 12.12 -5.56 0.33
N ARG A 148 12.80 -6.67 0.59
CA ARG A 148 12.40 -7.99 0.06
C ARG A 148 11.04 -8.42 0.56
N GLN A 149 10.74 -8.21 1.84
CA GLN A 149 9.45 -8.53 2.42
C GLN A 149 8.34 -7.68 1.80
N ILE A 150 8.56 -6.39 1.58
CA ILE A 150 7.61 -5.51 0.90
C ILE A 150 7.41 -5.91 -0.57
N ALA A 151 8.47 -6.24 -1.29
CA ALA A 151 8.37 -6.71 -2.67
C ALA A 151 7.55 -8.01 -2.77
N ARG A 152 7.82 -8.96 -1.87
CA ARG A 152 7.06 -10.20 -1.77
C ARG A 152 5.59 -9.94 -1.45
N PHE A 153 5.30 -9.07 -0.49
CA PHE A 153 3.94 -8.68 -0.14
C PHE A 153 3.17 -8.14 -1.34
N TYR A 154 3.75 -7.22 -2.10
CA TYR A 154 3.08 -6.69 -3.29
C TYR A 154 2.90 -7.75 -4.37
N LYS A 155 3.92 -8.60 -4.61
CA LYS A 155 3.80 -9.69 -5.58
C LYS A 155 2.63 -10.61 -5.22
N GLU A 156 2.57 -11.08 -3.99
CA GLU A 156 1.50 -11.98 -3.51
C GLU A 156 0.13 -11.30 -3.58
N TRP A 157 0.07 -10.00 -3.29
CA TRP A 157 -1.17 -9.23 -3.38
C TRP A 157 -1.63 -9.06 -4.83
N PHE A 158 -0.73 -8.73 -5.74
CA PHE A 158 -1.03 -8.67 -7.18
C PHE A 158 -1.47 -10.04 -7.71
N ASP A 159 -0.76 -11.11 -7.39
CA ASP A 159 -1.09 -12.47 -7.84
C ASP A 159 -2.49 -12.87 -7.35
N LYS A 160 -2.82 -12.57 -6.10
CA LYS A 160 -4.13 -12.82 -5.52
C LYS A 160 -5.24 -12.11 -6.30
N ILE A 161 -5.07 -10.82 -6.61
CA ILE A 161 -6.08 -10.05 -7.34
C ILE A 161 -6.12 -10.45 -8.84
N ALA A 162 -4.96 -10.78 -9.42
CA ALA A 162 -4.86 -11.25 -10.81
C ALA A 162 -5.52 -12.60 -11.05
N SER A 163 -5.73 -13.42 -10.01
CA SER A 163 -6.47 -14.68 -10.12
C SER A 163 -7.95 -14.48 -10.46
N ALA A 164 -8.50 -13.29 -10.21
CA ALA A 164 -9.85 -12.94 -10.66
C ALA A 164 -9.84 -12.56 -12.16
N PRO A 165 -10.95 -12.80 -12.89
CA PRO A 165 -11.13 -12.28 -14.24
C PRO A 165 -10.91 -10.77 -14.28
N HIS A 166 -10.44 -10.25 -15.42
CA HIS A 166 -10.11 -8.83 -15.54
C HIS A 166 -11.23 -7.90 -15.05
N SER A 167 -12.47 -8.17 -15.46
CA SER A 167 -13.66 -7.42 -15.03
C SER A 167 -14.02 -7.57 -13.54
N GLY A 168 -13.49 -8.58 -12.87
CA GLY A 168 -13.74 -8.85 -11.45
C GLY A 168 -12.64 -8.37 -10.51
N ARG A 169 -11.51 -7.87 -11.02
CA ARG A 169 -10.34 -7.50 -10.19
C ARG A 169 -10.64 -6.38 -9.19
N ALA A 170 -11.39 -5.36 -9.62
CA ALA A 170 -11.78 -4.25 -8.74
C ALA A 170 -12.62 -4.74 -7.55
N LEU A 171 -13.59 -5.62 -7.80
CA LEU A 171 -14.39 -6.24 -6.75
C LEU A 171 -13.55 -7.15 -5.84
N ALA A 172 -12.66 -7.96 -6.40
CA ALA A 172 -11.75 -8.81 -5.62
C ALA A 172 -10.83 -7.98 -4.71
N LEU A 173 -10.30 -6.87 -5.22
CA LEU A 173 -9.50 -5.93 -4.43
C LEU A 173 -10.34 -5.26 -3.33
N TYR A 174 -11.56 -4.83 -3.66
CA TYR A 174 -12.49 -4.27 -2.68
C TYR A 174 -12.75 -5.24 -1.53
N GLN A 175 -13.05 -6.50 -1.82
CA GLN A 175 -13.30 -7.54 -0.80
C GLN A 175 -12.07 -7.80 0.06
N ASP A 176 -10.88 -7.86 -0.54
CA ASP A 176 -9.62 -8.03 0.16
C ASP A 176 -9.32 -6.87 1.11
N LEU A 177 -9.52 -5.64 0.65
CA LEU A 177 -9.36 -4.42 1.46
C LEU A 177 -10.43 -4.30 2.54
N SER A 178 -11.66 -4.74 2.25
CA SER A 178 -12.74 -4.78 3.25
C SER A 178 -12.39 -5.70 4.43
N SER A 179 -11.80 -6.86 4.16
CA SER A 179 -11.31 -7.76 5.21
C SER A 179 -10.21 -7.11 6.05
N ALA A 180 -9.25 -6.44 5.42
CA ALA A 180 -8.19 -5.72 6.12
C ALA A 180 -8.74 -4.53 6.93
N TYR A 181 -9.75 -3.82 6.43
CA TYR A 181 -10.44 -2.74 7.12
C TYR A 181 -11.16 -3.24 8.38
N VAL A 182 -11.94 -4.31 8.25
CA VAL A 182 -12.67 -4.90 9.39
C VAL A 182 -11.70 -5.35 10.47
N LEU A 183 -10.64 -6.08 10.10
CA LEU A 183 -9.59 -6.47 11.03
C LEU A 183 -8.95 -5.24 11.69
N GLY A 184 -8.57 -4.23 10.91
CA GLY A 184 -7.92 -3.01 11.42
C GLY A 184 -8.75 -2.29 12.47
N LYS A 185 -10.08 -2.32 12.37
CA LYS A 185 -10.99 -1.71 13.36
C LYS A 185 -10.99 -2.42 14.71
N THR A 186 -10.63 -3.68 14.77
CA THR A 186 -10.56 -4.43 16.04
C THR A 186 -9.26 -4.20 16.79
N LEU A 187 -8.23 -3.67 16.12
CA LEU A 187 -6.90 -3.48 16.70
C LEU A 187 -6.75 -2.14 17.42
N THR A 188 -5.76 -2.08 18.31
CA THR A 188 -5.35 -0.81 18.94
C THR A 188 -4.65 0.11 17.95
N ASP A 189 -4.59 1.41 18.27
CA ASP A 189 -3.83 2.37 17.47
C ASP A 189 -2.35 1.96 17.37
N LEU A 190 -1.77 2.15 16.18
CA LEU A 190 -0.34 1.94 15.93
C LEU A 190 0.54 2.83 16.84
N PRO A 191 1.82 2.49 17.01
CA PRO A 191 2.75 3.28 17.83
C PRO A 191 2.78 4.76 17.46
N LYS A 192 3.16 5.62 18.44
CA LYS A 192 3.20 7.08 18.25
C LYS A 192 4.23 7.55 17.21
N ASN A 193 5.28 6.76 17.01
CA ASN A 193 6.34 7.03 16.04
C ASN A 193 6.00 6.55 14.61
N GLU A 194 4.82 6.00 14.41
CA GLU A 194 4.37 5.61 13.07
C GLU A 194 4.03 6.87 12.26
N PRO A 195 4.66 7.10 11.12
CA PRO A 195 4.31 8.22 10.24
C PRO A 195 2.94 8.01 9.61
N GLY A 196 2.20 9.08 9.50
CA GLY A 196 0.84 9.06 8.98
C GLY A 196 -0.20 8.61 10.00
N SER A 197 -1.29 8.05 9.52
CA SER A 197 -2.39 7.65 10.40
C SER A 197 -2.03 6.46 11.29
N ARG A 198 -2.23 6.63 12.58
CA ARG A 198 -2.10 5.57 13.59
C ARG A 198 -3.28 4.58 13.59
N LYS A 199 -4.36 4.86 12.88
CA LYS A 199 -5.51 3.95 12.76
C LYS A 199 -5.15 2.79 11.83
N PRO A 200 -5.17 1.53 12.31
CA PRO A 200 -4.76 0.38 11.52
C PRO A 200 -5.61 0.18 10.25
N ASP A 201 -6.89 0.50 10.34
CA ASP A 201 -7.90 0.37 9.27
C ASP A 201 -7.81 1.45 8.18
N ARG A 202 -7.13 2.56 8.44
CA ARG A 202 -7.20 3.78 7.61
C ARG A 202 -6.80 3.55 6.16
N VAL A 203 -5.66 2.92 5.93
CA VAL A 203 -5.15 2.71 4.55
C VAL A 203 -6.10 1.80 3.77
N ALA A 204 -6.50 0.67 4.35
CA ALA A 204 -7.43 -0.25 3.69
C ALA A 204 -8.76 0.43 3.36
N ARG A 205 -9.33 1.20 4.29
CA ARG A 205 -10.56 1.98 4.06
C ARG A 205 -10.43 2.93 2.88
N GLN A 206 -9.33 3.66 2.83
CA GLN A 206 -9.13 4.68 1.78
C GLN A 206 -8.96 4.07 0.40
N LEU A 207 -8.19 2.99 0.28
CA LEU A 207 -8.05 2.27 -0.98
C LEU A 207 -9.38 1.64 -1.40
N MET A 208 -10.10 1.03 -0.45
CA MET A 208 -11.40 0.39 -0.68
C MET A 208 -12.43 1.36 -1.29
N LEU A 209 -12.50 2.61 -0.78
CA LEU A 209 -13.41 3.64 -1.28
C LEU A 209 -13.15 4.06 -2.73
N ASN A 210 -12.01 3.70 -3.30
CA ASN A 210 -11.60 4.03 -4.67
C ASN A 210 -11.59 2.82 -5.62
N CYS A 211 -11.99 1.63 -5.15
CA CYS A 211 -11.99 0.41 -5.98
C CYS A 211 -13.17 0.33 -6.96
N LEU A 212 -14.29 0.94 -6.66
CA LEU A 212 -15.55 0.81 -7.42
C LEU A 212 -15.98 2.12 -8.06
#